data_f3714a11f77dcf7fc5eab1571a5cf2af
#
_entry.id   f3714a11f77dcf7fc5eab1571a5cf2af
#
_cell.length_a   1.000
_cell.length_b   1.000
_cell.length_c   1.000
_cell.angle_alpha   90.00
_cell.angle_beta   90.00
_cell.angle_gamma   90.00
#
_symmetry.space_group_name_H-M   'P 1'
#
loop_
_entity.id
_entity.type
_entity.pdbx_description
1 polymer ?
#
loop_
_entity_poly.entity_id
_entity_poly.type
_entity_poly.pdbx_seq_one_letter_code
_entity_poly.pdbx_strand_id
1 'polypeptide(L)'
;LASQRLDEGRVHVLESHLSYRIALRTFSAMESRAVLGLPDAYTLPSAPGNGYLKTDTSTLIRFRAAYVSAPHRATTVSASRAAASRQVAAFAAGYMAPTLPPSVDHADQQPDVSDANPPGKPLLQIILDRLQGEGPPAHQIWLPPLANPPTLDQLLPPLAPDPEHGLVPLSRPDRSELSVPIGIVDRPFDGLRDLLMVDLAGGAGHVGVVGAPQSGKSTLLRTLILSLALTHTPRQVQFYCLDFGGGALGGLADLPHVGGVASRLDVDRVTRIVAEVSGLLTARERLFADHSLASM
;
A
#
# COMPACT_ATOMS: atom_id res chain seq x y z
N LEU A 1 -21.55 5.13 -9.99
CA LEU A 1 -21.03 5.14 -11.36
C LEU A 1 -20.84 6.59 -11.81
N ALA A 2 -19.67 6.95 -12.29
CA ALA A 2 -19.38 8.27 -12.89
C ALA A 2 -18.79 8.07 -14.29
N SER A 3 -19.23 8.84 -15.26
CA SER A 3 -18.73 8.77 -16.64
C SER A 3 -18.67 10.15 -17.25
N GLN A 4 -17.68 10.39 -18.11
CA GLN A 4 -17.55 11.62 -18.89
C GLN A 4 -18.28 11.55 -20.24
N ARG A 5 -18.51 10.35 -20.76
CA ARG A 5 -19.24 10.08 -21.99
C ARG A 5 -20.17 8.89 -21.75
N LEU A 6 -21.40 9.02 -22.24
CA LEU A 6 -22.39 7.96 -22.18
C LEU A 6 -22.42 7.28 -23.55
N ASP A 7 -21.89 6.07 -23.62
CA ASP A 7 -22.16 5.17 -24.76
C ASP A 7 -23.60 4.68 -24.63
N GLU A 8 -24.44 5.00 -25.60
CA GLU A 8 -25.90 4.79 -25.56
C GLU A 8 -26.36 3.35 -25.25
N GLY A 9 -25.48 2.35 -25.43
CA GLY A 9 -25.83 0.94 -25.20
C GLY A 9 -25.64 0.43 -23.75
N ARG A 10 -24.86 1.11 -22.91
CA ARG A 10 -24.47 0.58 -21.59
C ARG A 10 -25.31 1.10 -20.42
N VAL A 11 -26.00 2.22 -20.59
CA VAL A 11 -26.76 2.86 -19.50
C VAL A 11 -28.16 2.27 -19.37
N HIS A 12 -28.78 1.83 -20.45
CA HIS A 12 -30.15 1.28 -20.44
C HIS A 12 -30.34 0.09 -19.49
N VAL A 13 -29.34 -0.76 -19.36
CA VAL A 13 -29.40 -1.93 -18.44
C VAL A 13 -29.38 -1.51 -16.97
N LEU A 14 -28.76 -0.36 -16.66
CA LEU A 14 -28.61 0.13 -15.28
C LEU A 14 -29.73 1.12 -14.88
N GLU A 15 -30.50 1.63 -15.82
CA GLU A 15 -31.51 2.66 -15.56
C GLU A 15 -32.55 2.26 -14.50
N SER A 16 -32.98 1.01 -14.51
CA SER A 16 -33.95 0.47 -13.55
C SER A 16 -33.38 0.33 -12.13
N HIS A 17 -32.06 0.33 -11.98
CA HIS A 17 -31.38 0.15 -10.70
C HIS A 17 -30.81 1.45 -10.10
N LEU A 18 -30.92 2.57 -10.84
CA LEU A 18 -30.40 3.86 -10.39
C LEU A 18 -31.51 4.69 -9.76
N SER A 19 -31.52 4.78 -8.42
CA SER A 19 -32.46 5.63 -7.67
C SER A 19 -32.19 7.12 -7.85
N TYR A 20 -30.90 7.48 -8.00
CA TYR A 20 -30.46 8.86 -8.17
C TYR A 20 -29.69 9.02 -9.47
N ARG A 21 -30.09 10.02 -10.27
CA ARG A 21 -29.39 10.38 -11.51
C ARG A 21 -28.93 11.84 -11.40
N ILE A 22 -27.65 12.07 -11.54
CA ILE A 22 -27.07 13.40 -11.49
C ILE A 22 -26.48 13.70 -12.86
N ALA A 23 -26.86 14.80 -13.46
CA ALA A 23 -26.24 15.32 -14.65
C ALA A 23 -25.69 16.72 -14.38
N LEU A 24 -24.40 16.89 -14.56
CA LEU A 24 -23.78 18.20 -14.70
C LEU A 24 -24.00 18.67 -16.14
N ARG A 25 -23.48 19.83 -16.50
CA ARG A 25 -23.59 20.32 -17.88
C ARG A 25 -23.05 19.27 -18.85
N THR A 26 -23.92 18.85 -19.80
CA THR A 26 -23.58 17.88 -20.86
C THR A 26 -23.13 18.61 -22.12
N PHE A 27 -22.44 17.90 -23.00
CA PHE A 27 -21.99 18.43 -24.30
C PHE A 27 -23.12 18.51 -25.34
N SER A 28 -24.18 17.71 -25.16
CA SER A 28 -25.32 17.68 -26.07
C SER A 28 -26.64 17.48 -25.32
N ALA A 29 -27.72 17.88 -25.97
CA ALA A 29 -29.08 17.61 -25.48
C ALA A 29 -29.41 16.10 -25.49
N MET A 30 -28.78 15.30 -26.36
CA MET A 30 -28.94 13.84 -26.38
C MET A 30 -28.36 13.19 -25.12
N GLU A 31 -27.14 13.58 -24.73
CA GLU A 31 -26.54 13.10 -23.49
C GLU A 31 -27.38 13.47 -22.25
N SER A 32 -27.92 14.69 -22.22
CA SER A 32 -28.84 15.10 -21.15
C SER A 32 -30.09 14.21 -21.11
N ARG A 33 -30.69 13.91 -22.26
CA ARG A 33 -31.84 13.01 -22.34
C ARG A 33 -31.50 11.59 -21.94
N ALA A 34 -30.34 11.09 -22.26
CA ALA A 34 -29.89 9.76 -21.89
C ALA A 34 -29.80 9.60 -20.35
N VAL A 35 -29.43 10.66 -19.61
CA VAL A 35 -29.32 10.61 -18.14
C VAL A 35 -30.63 10.97 -17.44
N LEU A 36 -31.21 12.11 -17.81
CA LEU A 36 -32.34 12.71 -17.13
C LEU A 36 -33.68 12.41 -17.77
N GLY A 37 -33.69 12.03 -19.05
CA GLY A 37 -34.88 12.00 -19.89
C GLY A 37 -35.30 13.38 -20.47
N LEU A 38 -34.57 14.45 -20.13
CA LEU A 38 -34.83 15.85 -20.50
C LEU A 38 -33.57 16.55 -20.99
N PRO A 39 -33.68 17.58 -21.86
CA PRO A 39 -32.48 18.25 -22.43
C PRO A 39 -31.86 19.30 -21.48
N ASP A 40 -32.37 19.47 -20.29
CA ASP A 40 -32.13 20.61 -19.39
C ASP A 40 -30.67 20.74 -18.95
N ALA A 41 -29.96 19.61 -18.78
CA ALA A 41 -28.55 19.66 -18.38
C ALA A 41 -27.64 20.29 -19.44
N TYR A 42 -28.03 20.25 -20.72
CA TYR A 42 -27.28 20.92 -21.80
C TYR A 42 -27.36 22.46 -21.70
N THR A 43 -28.46 22.98 -21.16
CA THR A 43 -28.69 24.43 -21.02
C THR A 43 -28.08 25.02 -19.75
N LEU A 44 -27.47 24.19 -18.89
CA LEU A 44 -26.82 24.68 -17.68
C LEU A 44 -25.68 25.68 -17.97
N PRO A 45 -25.46 26.67 -17.10
CA PRO A 45 -24.32 27.59 -17.22
C PRO A 45 -22.99 26.84 -17.29
N SER A 46 -21.99 27.45 -17.95
CA SER A 46 -20.65 26.88 -18.08
C SER A 46 -19.88 26.87 -16.77
N ALA A 47 -20.34 27.57 -15.76
CA ALA A 47 -19.70 27.59 -14.43
C ALA A 47 -19.71 26.17 -13.80
N PRO A 48 -18.58 25.70 -13.24
CA PRO A 48 -18.49 24.38 -12.65
C PRO A 48 -19.46 24.16 -11.50
N GLY A 49 -19.88 22.89 -11.32
CA GLY A 49 -20.71 22.48 -10.20
C GLY A 49 -22.23 22.68 -10.37
N ASN A 50 -22.69 23.29 -11.47
CA ASN A 50 -24.12 23.33 -11.76
C ASN A 50 -24.61 21.97 -12.25
N GLY A 51 -25.73 21.49 -11.71
CA GLY A 51 -26.28 20.19 -12.07
C GLY A 51 -27.75 20.05 -11.80
N TYR A 52 -28.29 18.92 -12.28
CA TYR A 52 -29.62 18.44 -11.98
C TYR A 52 -29.55 17.08 -11.30
N LEU A 53 -30.33 16.92 -10.25
CA LEU A 53 -30.56 15.66 -9.56
C LEU A 53 -31.98 15.21 -9.90
N LYS A 54 -32.12 13.98 -10.42
CA LYS A 54 -33.38 13.31 -10.64
C LYS A 54 -33.50 12.17 -9.64
N THR A 55 -34.53 12.23 -8.77
CA THR A 55 -34.76 11.24 -7.71
C THR A 55 -35.83 10.24 -8.08
N ASP A 56 -36.73 10.61 -8.95
CA ASP A 56 -37.84 9.80 -9.45
C ASP A 56 -38.18 10.17 -10.91
N THR A 57 -39.29 9.65 -11.45
CA THR A 57 -39.71 9.92 -12.82
C THR A 57 -40.10 11.37 -13.07
N SER A 58 -40.56 12.11 -12.04
CA SER A 58 -41.16 13.45 -12.14
C SER A 58 -40.33 14.56 -11.49
N THR A 59 -39.53 14.24 -10.48
CA THR A 59 -38.82 15.25 -9.68
C THR A 59 -37.45 15.53 -10.22
N LEU A 60 -37.24 16.77 -10.67
CA LEU A 60 -35.95 17.29 -11.14
C LEU A 60 -35.52 18.48 -10.27
N ILE A 61 -34.44 18.34 -9.55
CA ILE A 61 -33.92 19.35 -8.64
C ILE A 61 -32.66 19.96 -9.22
N ARG A 62 -32.67 21.29 -9.45
CA ARG A 62 -31.47 22.02 -9.84
C ARG A 62 -30.63 22.30 -8.61
N PHE A 63 -29.32 22.06 -8.69
CA PHE A 63 -28.38 22.29 -7.59
C PHE A 63 -27.07 22.89 -8.06
N ARG A 64 -26.30 23.38 -7.11
CA ARG A 64 -24.89 23.72 -7.30
C ARG A 64 -24.06 22.96 -6.27
N ALA A 65 -23.09 22.19 -6.74
CA ALA A 65 -22.23 21.37 -5.89
C ALA A 65 -21.32 22.26 -5.03
N ALA A 66 -21.03 21.82 -3.81
CA ALA A 66 -20.02 22.42 -2.97
C ALA A 66 -18.62 22.23 -3.56
N TYR A 67 -17.77 23.24 -3.45
CA TYR A 67 -16.39 23.22 -3.96
C TYR A 67 -15.41 23.00 -2.81
N VAL A 68 -15.01 21.75 -2.61
CA VAL A 68 -14.12 21.34 -1.51
C VAL A 68 -12.64 21.57 -1.80
N SER A 69 -12.27 21.81 -3.06
CA SER A 69 -10.88 22.08 -3.45
C SER A 69 -10.48 23.54 -3.31
N ALA A 70 -11.41 24.44 -2.91
CA ALA A 70 -11.07 25.83 -2.63
C ALA A 70 -10.19 25.95 -1.39
N PRO A 71 -9.33 26.97 -1.32
CA PRO A 71 -8.62 27.32 -0.09
C PRO A 71 -9.61 27.59 1.04
N HIS A 72 -9.37 26.97 2.18
CA HIS A 72 -10.21 27.19 3.36
C HIS A 72 -10.03 28.64 3.84
N ARG A 73 -11.12 29.40 3.80
CA ARG A 73 -11.22 30.68 4.48
C ARG A 73 -11.91 30.44 5.82
N ALA A 74 -11.17 30.60 6.92
CA ALA A 74 -11.80 30.58 8.25
C ALA A 74 -12.87 31.67 8.26
N THR A 75 -14.13 31.26 8.23
CA THR A 75 -15.22 32.19 8.48
C THR A 75 -15.09 32.55 9.96
N THR A 76 -14.50 33.70 10.25
CA THR A 76 -14.69 34.33 11.55
C THR A 76 -16.18 34.56 11.65
N VAL A 77 -16.90 33.65 12.34
CA VAL A 77 -18.26 33.94 12.79
C VAL A 77 -18.13 35.20 13.56
N SER A 78 -18.54 36.31 12.93
CA SER A 78 -18.37 37.62 13.55
C SER A 78 -18.98 37.56 14.93
N ALA A 79 -18.23 38.01 15.93
CA ALA A 79 -18.69 38.04 17.32
C ALA A 79 -20.08 38.70 17.47
N SER A 80 -20.53 39.45 16.47
CA SER A 80 -21.84 40.02 16.36
C SER A 80 -23.00 39.01 16.31
N ARG A 81 -22.80 37.83 15.68
CA ARG A 81 -23.86 36.77 15.64
C ARG A 81 -23.97 36.04 16.97
N ALA A 82 -22.86 35.83 17.64
CA ALA A 82 -22.82 35.25 18.98
C ALA A 82 -23.33 36.25 20.05
N ALA A 83 -23.15 37.55 19.84
CA ALA A 83 -23.69 38.58 20.68
C ALA A 83 -25.19 38.79 20.47
N ALA A 84 -25.68 38.71 19.21
CA ALA A 84 -27.10 38.82 18.91
C ALA A 84 -27.92 37.66 19.49
N SER A 85 -27.36 36.45 19.57
CA SER A 85 -28.05 35.30 20.19
C SER A 85 -28.05 35.32 21.73
N ARG A 86 -27.31 36.23 22.36
CA ARG A 86 -27.27 36.43 23.82
C ARG A 86 -27.94 37.69 24.33
N GLN A 87 -28.54 38.48 23.44
CA GLN A 87 -29.30 39.66 23.90
C GLN A 87 -30.63 39.21 24.50
N VAL A 88 -30.72 39.33 25.80
CA VAL A 88 -31.98 39.21 26.52
C VAL A 88 -32.82 40.43 26.16
N ALA A 89 -33.82 40.27 25.32
CA ALA A 89 -34.80 41.34 25.04
C ALA A 89 -35.80 41.41 26.17
N ALA A 90 -36.06 42.64 26.65
CA ALA A 90 -37.12 42.87 27.62
C ALA A 90 -38.48 42.45 27.02
N PHE A 91 -39.27 41.63 27.74
CA PHE A 91 -40.58 41.25 27.32
C PHE A 91 -41.54 42.46 27.45
N ALA A 92 -42.18 42.86 26.35
CA ALA A 92 -43.24 43.85 26.34
C ALA A 92 -44.53 43.19 25.88
N ALA A 93 -45.64 43.46 26.60
CA ALA A 93 -46.97 42.88 26.29
C ALA A 93 -47.61 43.48 25.03
N GLY A 94 -47.01 44.47 24.38
CA GLY A 94 -47.44 45.06 23.13
C GLY A 94 -46.73 44.46 21.90
N TYR A 95 -47.32 44.59 20.70
CA TYR A 95 -46.74 44.19 19.45
C TYR A 95 -45.38 44.91 19.25
N MET A 96 -44.30 44.14 19.27
CA MET A 96 -43.02 44.59 18.78
C MET A 96 -42.78 44.01 17.39
N ALA A 97 -42.57 44.87 16.41
CA ALA A 97 -42.17 44.42 15.10
C ALA A 97 -40.87 43.59 15.24
N PRO A 98 -40.80 42.38 14.70
CA PRO A 98 -39.56 41.62 14.76
C PRO A 98 -38.45 42.45 14.12
N THR A 99 -37.42 42.73 14.88
CA THR A 99 -36.16 43.28 14.34
C THR A 99 -35.56 42.17 13.53
N LEU A 100 -35.84 42.17 12.23
CA LEU A 100 -35.13 41.25 11.30
C LEU A 100 -33.63 41.54 11.44
N PRO A 101 -32.83 40.52 11.69
CA PRO A 101 -31.37 40.72 11.59
C PRO A 101 -31.11 41.31 10.20
N PRO A 102 -30.15 42.27 10.08
CA PRO A 102 -29.86 42.87 8.78
C PRO A 102 -29.72 41.72 7.78
N SER A 103 -30.54 41.80 6.74
CA SER A 103 -30.42 40.90 5.60
C SER A 103 -28.95 41.00 5.15
N VAL A 104 -28.21 39.96 5.35
CA VAL A 104 -26.93 39.81 4.66
C VAL A 104 -27.33 39.71 3.22
N ASP A 105 -27.31 40.82 2.50
CA ASP A 105 -27.43 40.82 1.06
C ASP A 105 -26.40 39.81 0.56
N HIS A 106 -26.90 38.65 0.10
CA HIS A 106 -26.15 37.78 -0.78
C HIS A 106 -26.07 38.47 -2.14
N ALA A 107 -25.64 39.76 -2.13
CA ALA A 107 -25.18 40.41 -3.32
C ALA A 107 -23.98 39.57 -3.81
N ASP A 108 -24.12 39.10 -5.00
CA ASP A 108 -23.11 38.44 -5.82
C ASP A 108 -21.69 38.95 -5.54
N GLN A 109 -21.10 38.50 -4.46
CA GLN A 109 -19.66 38.56 -4.29
C GLN A 109 -19.10 37.42 -5.11
N GLN A 110 -19.01 37.67 -6.41
CA GLN A 110 -17.90 37.06 -7.16
C GLN A 110 -16.65 37.28 -6.31
N PRO A 111 -15.92 36.23 -5.98
CA PRO A 111 -14.65 36.44 -5.29
C PRO A 111 -13.76 37.24 -6.22
N ASP A 112 -13.58 38.54 -5.87
CA ASP A 112 -12.46 39.28 -6.40
C ASP A 112 -11.20 38.47 -6.11
N VAL A 113 -10.59 37.99 -7.17
CA VAL A 113 -9.28 37.34 -7.16
C VAL A 113 -8.25 38.45 -6.98
N SER A 114 -8.18 39.05 -5.80
CA SER A 114 -7.04 39.84 -5.42
C SER A 114 -5.98 38.93 -4.81
N ASP A 115 -4.94 38.70 -5.57
CA ASP A 115 -3.74 37.91 -5.32
C ASP A 115 -2.87 38.43 -4.15
N ALA A 116 -3.37 38.48 -2.92
CA ALA A 116 -2.59 39.02 -1.81
C ALA A 116 -2.57 38.17 -0.52
N ASN A 117 -3.03 36.91 -0.56
CA ASN A 117 -2.85 36.00 0.57
C ASN A 117 -2.27 34.64 0.07
N PRO A 118 -1.25 34.07 0.76
CA PRO A 118 -0.75 32.76 0.39
C PRO A 118 -1.90 31.76 0.34
N PRO A 119 -1.93 30.84 -0.63
CA PRO A 119 -3.02 29.91 -0.78
C PRO A 119 -3.16 29.07 0.49
N GLY A 120 -4.25 29.27 1.23
CA GLY A 120 -4.60 28.43 2.37
C GLY A 120 -4.75 26.98 1.92
N LYS A 121 -4.53 26.02 2.82
CA LYS A 121 -4.78 24.60 2.52
C LYS A 121 -6.21 24.41 1.98
N PRO A 122 -6.42 23.60 0.95
CA PRO A 122 -7.77 23.25 0.47
C PRO A 122 -8.62 22.66 1.59
N LEU A 123 -9.91 22.95 1.59
CA LEU A 123 -10.84 22.38 2.58
C LEU A 123 -10.77 20.83 2.59
N LEU A 124 -10.65 20.21 1.42
CA LEU A 124 -10.48 18.77 1.29
C LEU A 124 -9.27 18.27 2.10
N GLN A 125 -8.12 18.94 1.98
CA GLN A 125 -6.90 18.54 2.71
C GLN A 125 -7.08 18.67 4.22
N ILE A 126 -7.76 19.72 4.68
CA ILE A 126 -8.03 19.93 6.11
C ILE A 126 -8.95 18.81 6.65
N ILE A 127 -9.95 18.41 5.87
CA ILE A 127 -10.86 17.33 6.25
C ILE A 127 -10.10 16.00 6.31
N LEU A 128 -9.26 15.71 5.30
CA LEU A 128 -8.44 14.50 5.28
C LEU A 128 -7.48 14.45 6.47
N ASP A 129 -6.75 15.54 6.73
CA ASP A 129 -5.83 15.63 7.88
C ASP A 129 -6.54 15.39 9.22
N ARG A 130 -7.81 15.81 9.35
CA ARG A 130 -8.61 15.63 10.57
C ARG A 130 -9.22 14.23 10.72
N LEU A 131 -9.51 13.57 9.61
CA LEU A 131 -10.11 12.22 9.61
C LEU A 131 -9.05 11.12 9.66
N GLN A 132 -7.79 11.46 9.40
CA GLN A 132 -6.71 10.50 9.42
C GLN A 132 -6.49 9.95 10.84
N GLY A 133 -6.64 8.64 11.01
CA GLY A 133 -6.52 7.96 12.30
C GLY A 133 -7.80 7.96 13.16
N GLU A 134 -8.87 8.61 12.71
CA GLU A 134 -10.16 8.63 13.41
C GLU A 134 -11.01 7.42 12.97
N GLY A 135 -10.98 6.39 13.75
CA GLY A 135 -11.75 5.15 13.54
C GLY A 135 -11.03 4.05 12.74
N PRO A 136 -11.63 2.88 12.63
CA PRO A 136 -11.05 1.76 11.89
C PRO A 136 -11.01 2.07 10.39
N PRO A 137 -9.89 1.79 9.71
CA PRO A 137 -9.80 2.00 8.27
C PRO A 137 -10.73 1.04 7.53
N ALA A 138 -11.23 1.47 6.38
CA ALA A 138 -11.93 0.59 5.46
C ALA A 138 -10.97 -0.51 4.95
N HIS A 139 -11.53 -1.67 4.62
CA HIS A 139 -10.74 -2.73 4.00
C HIS A 139 -10.02 -2.23 2.75
N GLN A 140 -8.69 -2.38 2.72
CA GLN A 140 -7.89 -1.99 1.58
C GLN A 140 -7.92 -3.10 0.53
N ILE A 141 -8.51 -2.80 -0.62
CA ILE A 141 -8.57 -3.75 -1.76
C ILE A 141 -7.18 -3.92 -2.40
N TRP A 142 -6.37 -2.86 -2.36
CA TRP A 142 -5.01 -2.85 -2.88
C TRP A 142 -4.02 -2.47 -1.79
N LEU A 143 -3.06 -3.33 -1.54
CA LEU A 143 -1.93 -2.96 -0.70
C LEU A 143 -1.00 -2.00 -1.47
N PRO A 144 -0.34 -1.05 -0.77
CA PRO A 144 0.65 -0.19 -1.43
C PRO A 144 1.74 -1.05 -2.09
N PRO A 145 2.37 -0.62 -3.19
CA PRO A 145 3.43 -1.37 -3.84
C PRO A 145 4.56 -1.75 -2.86
N LEU A 146 5.24 -2.87 -3.11
CA LEU A 146 6.45 -3.27 -2.37
C LEU A 146 7.62 -2.34 -2.73
N ALA A 147 7.57 -1.09 -2.27
CA ALA A 147 8.57 -0.06 -2.59
C ALA A 147 9.90 -0.29 -1.86
N ASN A 148 9.84 -0.74 -0.62
CA ASN A 148 11.02 -0.99 0.21
C ASN A 148 11.20 -2.49 0.42
N PRO A 149 12.43 -3.02 0.18
CA PRO A 149 12.72 -4.40 0.50
C PRO A 149 12.63 -4.61 2.01
N PRO A 150 12.08 -5.74 2.49
CA PRO A 150 12.11 -6.07 3.91
C PRO A 150 13.53 -6.32 4.38
N THR A 151 13.82 -5.97 5.61
CA THR A 151 15.05 -6.35 6.28
C THR A 151 14.94 -7.78 6.84
N LEU A 152 16.07 -8.43 7.11
CA LEU A 152 16.06 -9.83 7.55
C LEU A 152 15.41 -10.00 8.93
N ASP A 153 15.53 -9.00 9.81
CA ASP A 153 14.86 -8.96 11.11
C ASP A 153 13.32 -8.82 11.01
N GLN A 154 12.81 -8.32 9.90
CA GLN A 154 11.37 -8.30 9.62
C GLN A 154 10.86 -9.63 9.07
N LEU A 155 11.74 -10.44 8.46
CA LEU A 155 11.41 -11.74 7.91
C LEU A 155 11.51 -12.87 8.96
N LEU A 156 12.45 -12.73 9.89
CA LEU A 156 12.68 -13.71 10.95
C LEU A 156 11.91 -13.32 12.22
N PRO A 157 11.55 -14.31 13.06
CA PRO A 157 11.09 -14.02 14.42
C PRO A 157 12.12 -13.20 15.20
N PRO A 158 11.75 -12.51 16.28
CA PRO A 158 12.68 -11.77 17.11
C PRO A 158 13.88 -12.62 17.52
N LEU A 159 15.07 -12.07 17.37
CA LEU A 159 16.33 -12.75 17.66
C LEU A 159 16.75 -12.50 19.12
N ALA A 160 17.31 -13.52 19.76
CA ALA A 160 17.89 -13.42 21.09
C ALA A 160 19.27 -14.08 21.16
N PRO A 161 20.17 -13.59 22.05
CA PRO A 161 21.43 -14.27 22.33
C PRO A 161 21.21 -15.63 22.98
N ASP A 162 21.87 -16.66 22.48
CA ASP A 162 21.92 -18.00 23.04
C ASP A 162 23.37 -18.37 23.33
N PRO A 163 23.72 -18.87 24.54
CA PRO A 163 25.11 -19.15 24.92
C PRO A 163 25.79 -20.21 24.04
N GLU A 164 25.03 -21.15 23.49
CA GLU A 164 25.56 -22.26 22.70
C GLU A 164 25.53 -21.97 21.17
N HIS A 165 24.58 -21.14 20.74
CA HIS A 165 24.30 -20.96 19.32
C HIS A 165 24.52 -19.53 18.82
N GLY A 166 24.88 -18.58 19.69
CA GLY A 166 25.02 -17.17 19.34
C GLY A 166 23.69 -16.45 19.22
N LEU A 167 23.40 -15.82 18.11
CA LEU A 167 22.13 -15.14 17.86
C LEU A 167 21.14 -16.09 17.18
N VAL A 168 19.98 -16.30 17.80
CA VAL A 168 18.97 -17.24 17.31
C VAL A 168 17.55 -16.67 17.41
N PRO A 169 16.60 -17.10 16.55
CA PRO A 169 15.20 -16.74 16.70
C PRO A 169 14.60 -17.27 18.01
N LEU A 170 13.79 -16.44 18.67
CA LEU A 170 13.08 -16.82 19.91
C LEU A 170 12.10 -17.97 19.68
N SER A 171 11.37 -17.96 18.57
CA SER A 171 10.57 -19.10 18.12
C SER A 171 11.36 -19.85 17.05
N ARG A 172 11.95 -20.96 17.43
CA ARG A 172 12.68 -21.80 16.47
C ARG A 172 11.68 -22.54 15.62
N PRO A 173 11.73 -22.43 14.28
CA PRO A 173 11.05 -23.39 13.41
C PRO A 173 11.59 -24.79 13.73
N ASP A 174 10.82 -25.82 13.43
CA ASP A 174 11.27 -27.20 13.64
C ASP A 174 12.63 -27.38 12.97
N ARG A 175 13.65 -27.74 13.75
CA ARG A 175 15.05 -27.81 13.31
C ARG A 175 15.29 -28.87 12.23
N SER A 176 14.28 -29.67 11.90
CA SER A 176 14.33 -30.67 10.83
C SER A 176 14.06 -30.10 9.45
N GLU A 177 13.53 -28.88 9.36
CA GLU A 177 13.14 -28.28 8.08
C GLU A 177 14.18 -27.24 7.63
N LEU A 178 14.82 -27.48 6.48
CA LEU A 178 15.71 -26.51 5.83
C LEU A 178 14.89 -25.42 5.09
N SER A 179 13.84 -24.92 5.74
CA SER A 179 12.92 -23.94 5.20
C SER A 179 13.15 -22.57 5.85
N VAL A 180 13.45 -21.56 5.03
CA VAL A 180 13.77 -20.21 5.51
C VAL A 180 13.13 -19.12 4.69
N PRO A 181 12.76 -17.99 5.30
CA PRO A 181 12.25 -16.83 4.58
C PRO A 181 13.38 -16.08 3.86
N ILE A 182 13.12 -15.68 2.62
CA ILE A 182 14.05 -14.87 1.82
C ILE A 182 13.45 -13.57 1.31
N GLY A 183 12.18 -13.32 1.57
CA GLY A 183 11.46 -12.14 1.10
C GLY A 183 9.98 -12.15 1.45
N ILE A 184 9.23 -11.31 0.78
CA ILE A 184 7.78 -11.18 0.91
C ILE A 184 7.12 -11.42 -0.45
N VAL A 185 6.03 -12.18 -0.45
CA VAL A 185 5.13 -12.38 -1.59
C VAL A 185 3.96 -11.43 -1.44
N ASP A 186 3.70 -10.62 -2.45
CA ASP A 186 2.50 -9.80 -2.53
C ASP A 186 1.39 -10.59 -3.22
N ARG A 187 0.26 -10.74 -2.53
CA ARG A 187 -0.94 -11.45 -3.03
C ARG A 187 -2.07 -10.44 -3.19
N PRO A 188 -2.06 -9.68 -4.28
CA PRO A 188 -2.94 -8.53 -4.46
C PRO A 188 -4.43 -8.90 -4.46
N PHE A 189 -4.80 -10.08 -4.96
CA PHE A 189 -6.19 -10.53 -4.97
C PHE A 189 -6.72 -10.89 -3.57
N ASP A 190 -5.84 -11.34 -2.68
CA ASP A 190 -6.20 -11.69 -1.31
C ASP A 190 -6.03 -10.52 -0.34
N GLY A 191 -5.39 -9.42 -0.80
CA GLY A 191 -5.03 -8.27 0.04
C GLY A 191 -4.04 -8.63 1.14
N LEU A 192 -3.21 -9.67 0.93
CA LEU A 192 -2.30 -10.23 1.93
C LEU A 192 -0.85 -10.17 1.45
N ARG A 193 0.06 -10.20 2.42
CA ARG A 193 1.50 -10.38 2.22
C ARG A 193 1.98 -11.52 3.08
N ASP A 194 2.58 -12.51 2.42
CA ASP A 194 3.14 -13.69 3.07
C ASP A 194 4.66 -13.67 2.96
N LEU A 195 5.33 -14.45 3.82
CA LEU A 195 6.75 -14.69 3.68
C LEU A 195 7.02 -15.56 2.43
N LEU A 196 8.03 -15.18 1.65
CA LEU A 196 8.56 -16.04 0.59
C LEU A 196 9.52 -17.06 1.25
N MET A 197 9.02 -18.27 1.44
CA MET A 197 9.79 -19.37 2.01
C MET A 197 10.51 -20.16 0.92
N VAL A 198 11.75 -20.57 1.22
CA VAL A 198 12.52 -21.52 0.39
C VAL A 198 12.82 -22.73 1.26
N ASP A 199 12.38 -23.88 0.79
CA ASP A 199 12.67 -25.17 1.39
C ASP A 199 13.82 -25.85 0.62
N LEU A 200 14.89 -26.16 1.33
CA LEU A 200 16.09 -26.82 0.78
C LEU A 200 16.16 -28.30 1.17
N ALA A 201 15.10 -28.87 1.73
CA ALA A 201 15.06 -30.28 2.10
C ALA A 201 14.78 -31.17 0.90
N GLY A 202 15.36 -32.35 0.91
CA GLY A 202 15.10 -33.41 -0.06
C GLY A 202 15.37 -33.06 -1.53
N GLY A 203 14.52 -33.54 -2.42
CA GLY A 203 14.66 -33.31 -3.88
C GLY A 203 14.47 -31.87 -4.36
N ALA A 204 13.91 -30.99 -3.52
CA ALA A 204 13.75 -29.55 -3.80
C ALA A 204 14.98 -28.70 -3.43
N GLY A 205 16.06 -29.31 -2.93
CA GLY A 205 17.22 -28.63 -2.36
C GLY A 205 18.12 -27.82 -3.31
N HIS A 206 17.73 -27.63 -4.57
CA HIS A 206 18.52 -26.89 -5.55
C HIS A 206 17.84 -25.59 -5.93
N VAL A 207 18.54 -24.47 -5.77
CA VAL A 207 18.02 -23.12 -6.09
C VAL A 207 18.83 -22.50 -7.22
N GLY A 208 18.16 -22.11 -8.30
CA GLY A 208 18.73 -21.34 -9.40
C GLY A 208 18.33 -19.86 -9.30
N VAL A 209 19.29 -18.94 -9.29
CA VAL A 209 19.03 -17.48 -9.29
C VAL A 209 19.52 -16.86 -10.57
N VAL A 210 18.61 -16.35 -11.40
CA VAL A 210 18.91 -15.75 -12.70
C VAL A 210 18.43 -14.29 -12.72
N GLY A 211 19.20 -13.42 -13.38
CA GLY A 211 18.83 -12.01 -13.51
C GLY A 211 19.93 -11.21 -14.21
N ALA A 212 19.59 -9.99 -14.65
CA ALA A 212 20.51 -9.05 -15.28
C ALA A 212 21.64 -8.61 -14.32
N PRO A 213 22.71 -8.00 -14.80
CA PRO A 213 23.69 -7.34 -13.94
C PRO A 213 23.02 -6.37 -12.95
N GLN A 214 23.50 -6.33 -11.71
CA GLN A 214 22.97 -5.47 -10.64
C GLN A 214 21.51 -5.72 -10.23
N SER A 215 20.91 -6.83 -10.62
CA SER A 215 19.51 -7.18 -10.25
C SER A 215 19.33 -7.71 -8.81
N GLY A 216 20.38 -7.76 -8.00
CA GLY A 216 20.31 -8.23 -6.62
C GLY A 216 20.58 -9.71 -6.39
N LYS A 217 21.04 -10.49 -7.40
CA LYS A 217 21.37 -11.94 -7.26
C LYS A 217 22.25 -12.26 -6.06
N SER A 218 23.37 -11.56 -5.94
CA SER A 218 24.30 -11.78 -4.84
C SER A 218 23.74 -11.33 -3.48
N THR A 219 22.86 -10.35 -3.47
CA THR A 219 22.13 -9.92 -2.26
C THR A 219 21.17 -11.02 -1.83
N LEU A 220 20.42 -11.60 -2.77
CA LEU A 220 19.51 -12.71 -2.49
C LEU A 220 20.24 -13.93 -1.93
N LEU A 221 21.40 -14.29 -2.51
CA LEU A 221 22.24 -15.38 -1.99
C LEU A 221 22.73 -15.09 -0.57
N ARG A 222 23.16 -13.85 -0.27
CA ARG A 222 23.50 -13.47 1.10
C ARG A 222 22.32 -13.56 2.04
N THR A 223 21.15 -13.11 1.64
CA THR A 223 19.92 -13.22 2.44
C THR A 223 19.62 -14.68 2.76
N LEU A 224 19.69 -15.57 1.78
CA LEU A 224 19.48 -17.01 1.96
C LEU A 224 20.51 -17.61 2.96
N ILE A 225 21.81 -17.32 2.77
CA ILE A 225 22.87 -17.82 3.66
C ILE A 225 22.69 -17.29 5.08
N LEU A 226 22.41 -16.01 5.25
CA LEU A 226 22.20 -15.42 6.58
C LEU A 226 20.91 -15.92 7.25
N SER A 227 19.83 -16.11 6.50
CA SER A 227 18.59 -16.66 7.01
C SER A 227 18.82 -18.09 7.56
N LEU A 228 19.56 -18.93 6.82
CA LEU A 228 19.94 -20.26 7.28
C LEU A 228 20.91 -20.21 8.48
N ALA A 229 21.92 -19.34 8.45
CA ALA A 229 22.89 -19.23 9.52
C ALA A 229 22.29 -18.74 10.85
N LEU A 230 21.23 -17.93 10.81
CA LEU A 230 20.53 -17.45 11.99
C LEU A 230 19.52 -18.48 12.55
N THR A 231 19.10 -19.45 11.74
CA THR A 231 18.07 -20.43 12.14
C THR A 231 18.64 -21.83 12.43
N HIS A 232 19.83 -22.15 11.88
CA HIS A 232 20.48 -23.46 11.99
C HIS A 232 21.87 -23.34 12.58
N THR A 233 22.39 -24.42 13.12
CA THR A 233 23.77 -24.49 13.61
C THR A 233 24.76 -24.89 12.50
N PRO A 234 26.07 -24.64 12.66
CA PRO A 234 27.10 -25.10 11.70
C PRO A 234 27.17 -26.62 11.52
N ARG A 235 26.58 -27.39 12.44
CA ARG A 235 26.46 -28.85 12.32
C ARG A 235 25.33 -29.27 11.38
N GLN A 236 24.32 -28.43 11.25
CA GLN A 236 23.15 -28.69 10.40
C GLN A 236 23.37 -28.14 8.99
N VAL A 237 23.94 -26.95 8.87
CA VAL A 237 24.15 -26.27 7.59
C VAL A 237 25.55 -25.72 7.50
N GLN A 238 26.24 -26.03 6.41
CA GLN A 238 27.57 -25.51 6.09
C GLN A 238 27.58 -24.94 4.67
N PHE A 239 28.32 -23.88 4.46
CA PHE A 239 28.44 -23.22 3.17
C PHE A 239 29.88 -23.27 2.65
N TYR A 240 30.02 -23.65 1.41
CA TYR A 240 31.24 -23.60 0.64
C TYR A 240 31.01 -22.73 -0.59
N CYS A 241 31.55 -21.53 -0.63
CA CYS A 241 31.22 -20.53 -1.61
C CYS A 241 32.26 -20.42 -2.72
N LEU A 242 31.85 -20.56 -3.97
CA LEU A 242 32.67 -20.26 -5.15
C LEU A 242 32.16 -18.97 -5.78
N ASP A 243 32.82 -17.85 -5.50
CA ASP A 243 32.44 -16.53 -5.98
C ASP A 243 33.26 -16.12 -7.21
N PHE A 244 32.72 -16.41 -8.38
CA PHE A 244 33.31 -16.05 -9.66
C PHE A 244 32.77 -14.73 -10.22
N GLY A 245 31.87 -14.08 -9.49
CA GLY A 245 31.10 -12.93 -9.97
C GLY A 245 31.49 -11.56 -9.43
N GLY A 246 32.57 -11.44 -8.64
CA GLY A 246 33.00 -10.12 -8.17
C GLY A 246 33.22 -9.95 -6.68
N GLY A 247 33.36 -11.03 -5.91
CA GLY A 247 33.75 -10.98 -4.49
C GLY A 247 32.59 -10.61 -3.53
N ALA A 248 31.36 -10.67 -4.00
CA ALA A 248 30.21 -10.28 -3.18
C ALA A 248 29.96 -11.17 -1.96
N LEU A 249 30.43 -12.44 -1.99
CA LEU A 249 30.30 -13.39 -0.89
C LEU A 249 31.50 -13.36 0.07
N GLY A 250 32.57 -12.63 -0.25
CA GLY A 250 33.76 -12.53 0.59
C GLY A 250 33.49 -12.06 2.01
N GLY A 251 32.53 -11.14 2.20
CA GLY A 251 32.10 -10.66 3.53
C GLY A 251 31.42 -11.71 4.42
N LEU A 252 31.15 -12.91 3.91
CA LEU A 252 30.57 -14.01 4.70
C LEU A 252 31.63 -14.99 5.22
N ALA A 253 32.92 -14.78 4.90
CA ALA A 253 34.00 -15.73 5.22
C ALA A 253 34.18 -15.98 6.72
N ASP A 254 33.82 -14.99 7.57
CA ASP A 254 33.95 -15.07 9.02
C ASP A 254 32.75 -15.70 9.73
N LEU A 255 31.72 -16.07 8.99
CA LEU A 255 30.57 -16.79 9.58
C LEU A 255 30.98 -18.21 9.98
N PRO A 256 30.58 -18.69 11.20
CA PRO A 256 30.88 -20.05 11.65
C PRO A 256 30.39 -21.14 10.72
N HIS A 257 29.37 -20.86 9.92
CA HIS A 257 28.75 -21.76 8.96
C HIS A 257 29.52 -21.86 7.63
N VAL A 258 30.48 -20.94 7.39
CA VAL A 258 31.20 -20.87 6.11
C VAL A 258 32.53 -21.55 6.20
N GLY A 259 32.67 -22.74 5.59
CA GLY A 259 33.91 -23.51 5.53
C GLY A 259 34.95 -22.91 4.56
N GLY A 260 34.52 -22.06 3.64
CA GLY A 260 35.44 -21.38 2.72
C GLY A 260 34.73 -20.54 1.66
N VAL A 261 35.41 -19.45 1.27
CA VAL A 261 35.01 -18.63 0.12
C VAL A 261 36.23 -18.55 -0.81
N ALA A 262 36.03 -18.94 -2.07
CA ALA A 262 37.09 -18.87 -3.08
C ALA A 262 36.67 -18.00 -4.25
N SER A 263 37.55 -17.14 -4.70
CA SER A 263 37.41 -16.35 -5.91
C SER A 263 37.90 -17.12 -7.14
N ARG A 264 37.56 -16.62 -8.32
CA ARG A 264 38.05 -17.18 -9.60
C ARG A 264 39.58 -17.24 -9.70
N LEU A 265 40.28 -16.35 -8.99
CA LEU A 265 41.75 -16.24 -9.05
C LEU A 265 42.46 -17.21 -8.08
N ASP A 266 41.73 -17.76 -7.10
CA ASP A 266 42.28 -18.66 -6.09
C ASP A 266 42.01 -20.13 -6.44
N VAL A 267 42.69 -20.63 -7.45
CA VAL A 267 42.48 -21.99 -8.00
C VAL A 267 42.71 -23.07 -6.96
N ASP A 268 43.72 -22.90 -6.10
CA ASP A 268 44.06 -23.88 -5.04
C ASP A 268 42.89 -24.00 -4.03
N ARG A 269 42.32 -22.86 -3.62
CA ARG A 269 41.19 -22.86 -2.70
C ARG A 269 39.93 -23.43 -3.36
N VAL A 270 39.69 -23.12 -4.64
CA VAL A 270 38.59 -23.72 -5.41
C VAL A 270 38.75 -25.25 -5.42
N THR A 271 39.93 -25.76 -5.75
CA THR A 271 40.18 -27.19 -5.80
C THR A 271 40.00 -27.86 -4.44
N ARG A 272 40.44 -27.23 -3.34
CA ARG A 272 40.25 -27.76 -1.99
C ARG A 272 38.75 -27.78 -1.59
N ILE A 273 37.98 -26.71 -1.88
CA ILE A 273 36.58 -26.65 -1.61
C ILE A 273 35.81 -27.78 -2.36
N VAL A 274 36.12 -27.97 -3.63
CA VAL A 274 35.51 -29.04 -4.43
C VAL A 274 35.83 -30.44 -3.87
N ALA A 275 37.11 -30.64 -3.48
CA ALA A 275 37.56 -31.91 -2.87
C ALA A 275 36.84 -32.16 -1.53
N GLU A 276 36.70 -31.14 -0.69
CA GLU A 276 35.98 -31.24 0.60
C GLU A 276 34.51 -31.62 0.39
N VAL A 277 33.80 -30.90 -0.46
CA VAL A 277 32.38 -31.17 -0.75
C VAL A 277 32.21 -32.58 -1.35
N SER A 278 33.07 -33.01 -2.25
CA SER A 278 33.05 -34.38 -2.81
C SER A 278 33.32 -35.41 -1.73
N GLY A 279 34.23 -35.17 -0.80
CA GLY A 279 34.53 -36.03 0.34
C GLY A 279 33.31 -36.18 1.27
N LEU A 280 32.68 -35.06 1.59
CA LEU A 280 31.43 -35.04 2.40
C LEU A 280 30.29 -35.81 1.73
N LEU A 281 30.12 -35.69 0.40
CA LEU A 281 29.13 -36.43 -0.35
C LEU A 281 29.36 -37.93 -0.23
N THR A 282 30.61 -38.36 -0.51
CA THR A 282 30.97 -39.82 -0.43
C THR A 282 30.80 -40.35 0.99
N ALA A 283 31.12 -39.58 2.02
CA ALA A 283 30.94 -39.97 3.41
C ALA A 283 29.43 -40.14 3.75
N ARG A 284 28.59 -39.25 3.26
CA ARG A 284 27.12 -39.35 3.45
C ARG A 284 26.52 -40.49 2.72
N GLU A 285 26.93 -40.75 1.48
CA GLU A 285 26.47 -41.92 0.68
C GLU A 285 26.79 -43.24 1.40
N ARG A 286 27.95 -43.36 1.98
CA ARG A 286 28.33 -44.51 2.81
C ARG A 286 27.44 -44.62 4.04
N LEU A 287 27.26 -43.53 4.78
CA LEU A 287 26.40 -43.52 5.94
C LEU A 287 24.97 -43.96 5.61
N PHE A 288 24.41 -43.50 4.49
CA PHE A 288 23.08 -43.88 4.04
C PHE A 288 23.01 -45.36 3.67
N ALA A 289 24.03 -45.89 2.97
CA ALA A 289 24.12 -47.28 2.63
C ALA A 289 24.21 -48.17 3.91
N ASP A 290 25.07 -47.78 4.86
CA ASP A 290 25.27 -48.53 6.12
C ASP A 290 24.01 -48.58 6.99
N HIS A 291 23.20 -47.52 6.97
CA HIS A 291 21.97 -47.39 7.76
C HIS A 291 20.70 -47.69 6.96
N SER A 292 20.80 -48.08 5.69
CA SER A 292 19.66 -48.36 4.80
C SER A 292 18.68 -47.18 4.67
N LEU A 293 19.19 -45.92 4.70
CA LEU A 293 18.40 -44.73 4.55
C LEU A 293 18.22 -44.40 3.07
N ALA A 294 16.98 -44.16 2.64
CA ALA A 294 16.66 -43.85 1.24
C ALA A 294 16.94 -42.36 0.91
N SER A 295 16.75 -41.45 1.85
CA SER A 295 17.02 -40.00 1.74
C SER A 295 17.03 -39.36 3.12
N MET A 296 17.58 -38.13 3.22
CA MET A 296 17.35 -37.24 4.37
C MET A 296 16.11 -36.44 4.15
#